data_d1a6c23b7cba9b5b8532e03db31db16e
#
_entry.id   d1a6c23b7cba9b5b8532e03db31db16e
#
_cell.length_a   1.000
_cell.length_b   1.000
_cell.length_c   1.000
_cell.angle_alpha   90.00
_cell.angle_beta   90.00
_cell.angle_gamma   90.00
#
_symmetry.space_group_name_H-M   'P 1'
#
loop_
_entity.id
_entity.type
_entity.pdbx_description
1 polymer ?
#
loop_
_entity_poly.entity_id
_entity_poly.type
_entity_poly.pdbx_seq_one_letter_code
_entity_poly.pdbx_strand_id
1 'polypeptide(L)'
;QEFDYILIDCPAGIEDGFRFAVSAADRALVVTTPHISAVRDAGRVIYLLESMRISQIDLLINSYHARMVRKHDMLSQKDIEEVLGIRSIGLIPRDDKVIVSQNKGVPVISMHAKSSRAFMNVARIVNSPRIMPVDFNNDNSCEKQERICFNGKECGYEA
;
A
#
# COMPACT_ATOMS: atom_id res chain seq x y z
N GLN A 1 -24.65 2.34 15.47
CA GLN A 1 -23.33 2.96 15.52
C GLN A 1 -22.92 3.15 14.06
N GLU A 2 -22.75 4.37 13.64
CA GLU A 2 -22.33 4.71 12.28
C GLU A 2 -20.79 4.76 12.27
N PHE A 3 -20.19 4.03 11.34
CA PHE A 3 -18.75 4.03 11.11
C PHE A 3 -18.50 4.69 9.74
N ASP A 4 -17.47 5.52 9.66
CA ASP A 4 -17.05 6.13 8.40
C ASP A 4 -16.43 5.10 7.45
N TYR A 5 -15.75 4.09 8.02
CA TYR A 5 -15.08 3.01 7.29
C TYR A 5 -15.23 1.69 7.99
N ILE A 6 -15.41 0.62 7.20
CA ILE A 6 -15.35 -0.77 7.64
C ILE A 6 -14.24 -1.45 6.84
N LEU A 7 -13.21 -1.95 7.54
CA LEU A 7 -12.12 -2.68 6.91
C LEU A 7 -12.37 -4.17 7.10
N ILE A 8 -12.37 -4.90 5.98
CA ILE A 8 -12.54 -6.35 5.95
C ILE A 8 -11.18 -6.96 5.62
N ASP A 9 -10.56 -7.65 6.58
CA ASP A 9 -9.36 -8.43 6.35
C ASP A 9 -9.74 -9.75 5.67
N CYS A 10 -9.30 -9.90 4.42
CA CYS A 10 -9.62 -11.07 3.62
C CYS A 10 -8.68 -12.23 3.96
N PRO A 11 -9.20 -13.45 4.12
CA PRO A 11 -8.36 -14.64 4.26
C PRO A 11 -7.51 -14.85 2.99
N ALA A 12 -6.39 -15.53 3.15
CA ALA A 12 -5.54 -15.92 2.03
C ALA A 12 -6.29 -16.87 1.08
N GLY A 13 -6.05 -16.72 -0.23
CA GLY A 13 -6.70 -17.52 -1.27
C GLY A 13 -7.91 -16.85 -1.89
N ILE A 14 -8.60 -17.58 -2.76
CA ILE A 14 -9.74 -17.11 -3.57
C ILE A 14 -10.99 -17.95 -3.34
N GLU A 15 -11.01 -18.68 -2.26
CA GLU A 15 -12.08 -19.60 -1.85
C GLU A 15 -13.31 -18.87 -1.30
N ASP A 16 -14.27 -19.59 -0.75
CA ASP A 16 -15.54 -19.04 -0.29
C ASP A 16 -15.38 -17.88 0.70
N GLY A 17 -14.39 -17.95 1.62
CA GLY A 17 -14.10 -16.87 2.57
C GLY A 17 -13.77 -15.53 1.89
N PHE A 18 -12.99 -15.56 0.79
CA PHE A 18 -12.72 -14.39 -0.03
C PHE A 18 -14.01 -13.85 -0.67
N ARG A 19 -14.83 -14.74 -1.25
CA ARG A 19 -16.10 -14.35 -1.90
C ARG A 19 -17.06 -13.68 -0.92
N PHE A 20 -17.18 -14.21 0.30
CA PHE A 20 -18.00 -13.61 1.35
C PHE A 20 -17.49 -12.22 1.74
N ALA A 21 -16.19 -12.08 1.98
CA ALA A 21 -15.58 -10.80 2.32
C ALA A 21 -15.83 -9.75 1.22
N VAL A 22 -15.62 -10.10 -0.04
CA VAL A 22 -15.79 -9.21 -1.19
C VAL A 22 -17.25 -8.85 -1.42
N SER A 23 -18.20 -9.74 -1.16
CA SER A 23 -19.64 -9.50 -1.39
C SER A 23 -20.22 -8.33 -0.58
N ALA A 24 -19.55 -7.95 0.51
CA ALA A 24 -19.94 -6.83 1.38
C ALA A 24 -19.08 -5.57 1.18
N ALA A 25 -18.17 -5.58 0.19
CA ALA A 25 -17.22 -4.50 -0.02
C ALA A 25 -17.57 -3.65 -1.24
N ASP A 26 -17.43 -2.33 -1.12
CA ASP A 26 -17.57 -1.38 -2.23
C ASP A 26 -16.24 -1.14 -2.94
N ARG A 27 -15.13 -1.36 -2.23
CA ARG A 27 -13.76 -1.06 -2.67
C ARG A 27 -12.82 -2.16 -2.22
N ALA A 28 -11.83 -2.46 -3.04
CA ALA A 28 -10.78 -3.43 -2.72
C ALA A 28 -9.40 -2.79 -2.77
N LEU A 29 -8.57 -3.09 -1.79
CA LEU A 29 -7.14 -2.77 -1.80
C LEU A 29 -6.35 -4.08 -1.97
N VAL A 30 -5.85 -4.30 -3.18
CA VAL A 30 -4.99 -5.46 -3.49
C VAL A 30 -3.58 -5.13 -3.07
N VAL A 31 -3.02 -5.94 -2.17
CA VAL A 31 -1.65 -5.78 -1.69
C VAL A 31 -0.79 -6.88 -2.29
N THR A 32 0.28 -6.50 -3.00
CA THR A 32 1.25 -7.44 -3.57
C THR A 32 2.68 -7.09 -3.17
N THR A 33 3.60 -8.00 -3.40
CA THR A 33 5.05 -7.76 -3.30
C THR A 33 5.67 -7.81 -4.69
N PRO A 34 6.83 -7.17 -4.93
CA PRO A 34 7.45 -7.10 -6.27
C PRO A 34 8.17 -8.41 -6.66
N HIS A 35 7.47 -9.54 -6.48
CA HIS A 35 7.91 -10.87 -6.90
C HIS A 35 6.94 -11.43 -7.95
N ILE A 36 7.46 -12.11 -8.96
CA ILE A 36 6.68 -12.63 -10.10
C ILE A 36 5.47 -13.47 -9.64
N SER A 37 5.67 -14.36 -8.65
CA SER A 37 4.58 -15.19 -8.12
C SER A 37 3.47 -14.36 -7.48
N ALA A 38 3.83 -13.39 -6.61
CA ALA A 38 2.88 -12.53 -5.94
C ALA A 38 2.11 -11.61 -6.91
N VAL A 39 2.80 -11.10 -7.93
CA VAL A 39 2.16 -10.29 -8.98
C VAL A 39 1.18 -11.13 -9.80
N ARG A 40 1.53 -12.38 -10.12
CA ARG A 40 0.62 -13.31 -10.81
C ARG A 40 -0.63 -13.61 -9.97
N ASP A 41 -0.46 -13.83 -8.68
CA ASP A 41 -1.58 -14.09 -7.77
C ASP A 41 -2.46 -12.85 -7.60
N ALA A 42 -1.85 -11.66 -7.50
CA ALA A 42 -2.58 -10.39 -7.50
C ALA A 42 -3.42 -10.21 -8.78
N GLY A 43 -2.89 -10.57 -9.94
CA GLY A 43 -3.64 -10.53 -11.21
C GLY A 43 -4.87 -11.42 -11.20
N ARG A 44 -4.79 -12.62 -10.61
CA ARG A 44 -5.96 -13.51 -10.44
C ARG A 44 -7.01 -12.89 -9.51
N VAL A 45 -6.58 -12.28 -8.41
CA VAL A 45 -7.47 -11.59 -7.47
C VAL A 45 -8.15 -10.41 -8.15
N ILE A 46 -7.42 -9.57 -8.89
CA ILE A 46 -7.98 -8.44 -9.64
C ILE A 46 -9.05 -8.91 -10.62
N TYR A 47 -8.76 -9.93 -11.41
CA TYR A 47 -9.71 -10.52 -12.36
C TYR A 47 -11.02 -10.98 -11.67
N LEU A 48 -10.90 -11.60 -10.50
CA LEU A 48 -12.08 -12.02 -9.72
C LEU A 48 -12.87 -10.82 -9.19
N LEU A 49 -12.19 -9.81 -8.65
CA LEU A 49 -12.82 -8.57 -8.16
C LEU A 49 -13.60 -7.86 -9.27
N GLU A 50 -13.01 -7.78 -10.47
CA GLU A 50 -13.68 -7.23 -11.67
C GLU A 50 -14.92 -8.05 -12.04
N SER A 51 -14.80 -9.38 -12.03
CA SER A 51 -15.94 -10.29 -12.30
C SER A 51 -17.07 -10.14 -11.29
N MET A 52 -16.76 -9.79 -10.04
CA MET A 52 -17.70 -9.51 -8.97
C MET A 52 -18.18 -8.05 -8.97
N ARG A 53 -17.76 -7.24 -9.94
CA ARG A 53 -18.17 -5.85 -10.14
C ARG A 53 -17.83 -4.93 -8.97
N ILE A 54 -16.68 -5.13 -8.33
CA ILE A 54 -16.16 -4.17 -7.37
C ILE A 54 -15.87 -2.86 -8.09
N SER A 55 -16.47 -1.77 -7.58
CA SER A 55 -16.47 -0.47 -8.26
C SER A 55 -15.08 0.19 -8.29
N GLN A 56 -14.26 -0.08 -7.27
CA GLN A 56 -12.92 0.48 -7.16
C GLN A 56 -11.93 -0.57 -6.67
N ILE A 57 -10.87 -0.78 -7.46
CA ILE A 57 -9.76 -1.67 -7.13
C ILE A 57 -8.48 -0.85 -7.11
N ASP A 58 -7.84 -0.78 -5.97
CA ASP A 58 -6.57 -0.11 -5.78
C ASP A 58 -5.45 -1.13 -5.58
N LEU A 59 -4.25 -0.80 -6.04
CA LEU A 59 -3.05 -1.63 -5.88
C LEU A 59 -2.08 -0.96 -4.90
N LEU A 60 -1.57 -1.74 -3.95
CA LEU A 60 -0.49 -1.36 -3.05
C LEU A 60 0.68 -2.32 -3.22
N ILE A 61 1.88 -1.79 -3.48
CA ILE A 61 3.09 -2.59 -3.59
C ILE A 61 3.84 -2.53 -2.26
N ASN A 62 3.91 -3.67 -1.58
CA ASN A 62 4.55 -3.79 -0.28
C ASN A 62 5.97 -4.38 -0.40
N SER A 63 6.80 -4.14 0.60
CA SER A 63 8.17 -4.67 0.70
C SER A 63 9.08 -4.30 -0.49
N TYR A 64 8.88 -3.11 -1.03
CA TYR A 64 9.63 -2.60 -2.19
C TYR A 64 11.08 -2.28 -1.81
N HIS A 65 12.03 -2.76 -2.60
CA HIS A 65 13.46 -2.57 -2.36
C HIS A 65 14.14 -1.87 -3.55
N ALA A 66 14.21 -0.53 -3.51
CA ALA A 66 14.71 0.29 -4.62
C ALA A 66 16.09 -0.13 -5.15
N ARG A 67 17.01 -0.57 -4.26
CA ARG A 67 18.34 -1.04 -4.69
C ARG A 67 18.27 -2.31 -5.54
N MET A 68 17.37 -3.26 -5.22
CA MET A 68 17.18 -4.48 -6.01
C MET A 68 16.55 -4.15 -7.36
N VAL A 69 15.60 -3.23 -7.39
CA VAL A 69 14.98 -2.77 -8.64
C VAL A 69 16.04 -2.13 -9.56
N ARG A 70 16.90 -1.26 -9.04
CA ARG A 70 18.00 -0.68 -9.84
C ARG A 70 18.99 -1.71 -10.40
N LYS A 71 19.10 -2.87 -9.75
CA LYS A 71 19.93 -3.99 -10.22
C LYS A 71 19.20 -4.98 -11.12
N HIS A 72 17.92 -4.73 -11.41
CA HIS A 72 17.02 -5.67 -12.12
C HIS A 72 16.82 -7.02 -11.41
N ASP A 73 17.07 -7.10 -10.10
CA ASP A 73 16.83 -8.28 -9.27
C ASP A 73 15.38 -8.33 -8.73
N MET A 74 14.58 -7.29 -8.97
CA MET A 74 13.21 -7.13 -8.49
C MET A 74 12.40 -6.34 -9.52
N LEU A 75 11.11 -6.67 -9.67
CA LEU A 75 10.20 -5.93 -10.55
C LEU A 75 10.07 -4.47 -10.10
N SER A 76 10.08 -3.55 -11.06
CA SER A 76 9.80 -2.15 -10.79
C SER A 76 8.30 -1.91 -10.60
N GLN A 77 7.92 -0.76 -10.03
CA GLN A 77 6.53 -0.34 -9.96
C GLN A 77 5.88 -0.35 -11.34
N LYS A 78 6.57 0.20 -12.33
CA LYS A 78 6.08 0.27 -13.72
C LYS A 78 5.82 -1.10 -14.30
N ASP A 79 6.74 -2.07 -14.12
CA ASP A 79 6.56 -3.44 -14.61
C ASP A 79 5.32 -4.10 -13.98
N ILE A 80 5.10 -3.88 -12.68
CA ILE A 80 3.96 -4.44 -11.95
C ILE A 80 2.65 -3.81 -12.45
N GLU A 81 2.59 -2.50 -12.59
CA GLU A 81 1.42 -1.77 -13.09
C GLU A 81 1.08 -2.15 -14.53
N GLU A 82 2.10 -2.35 -15.37
CA GLU A 82 1.92 -2.80 -16.75
C GLU A 82 1.36 -4.23 -16.83
N VAL A 83 1.89 -5.13 -16.01
CA VAL A 83 1.41 -6.53 -15.96
C VAL A 83 -0.01 -6.63 -15.41
N LEU A 84 -0.35 -5.83 -14.39
CA LEU A 84 -1.65 -5.90 -13.73
C LEU A 84 -2.71 -5.01 -14.39
N GLY A 85 -2.33 -4.09 -15.27
CA GLY A 85 -3.24 -3.17 -15.95
C GLY A 85 -3.84 -2.09 -15.04
N ILE A 86 -3.38 -1.97 -13.79
CA ILE A 86 -3.87 -0.97 -12.82
C ILE A 86 -2.70 -0.21 -12.20
N ARG A 87 -2.95 1.06 -11.84
CA ARG A 87 -1.94 1.88 -11.16
C ARG A 87 -1.93 1.60 -9.66
N SER A 88 -0.74 1.61 -9.08
CA SER A 88 -0.59 1.52 -7.63
C SER A 88 -0.86 2.87 -6.97
N ILE A 89 -1.51 2.83 -5.81
CA ILE A 89 -1.73 4.02 -4.97
C ILE A 89 -0.53 4.33 -4.08
N GLY A 90 0.44 3.44 -4.01
CA GLY A 90 1.66 3.67 -3.25
C GLY A 90 2.59 2.47 -3.17
N LEU A 91 3.78 2.75 -2.64
CA LEU A 91 4.81 1.78 -2.36
C LEU A 91 5.14 1.80 -0.86
N ILE A 92 5.17 0.62 -0.24
CA ILE A 92 5.70 0.48 1.12
C ILE A 92 7.13 -0.06 1.01
N PRO A 93 8.15 0.72 1.39
CA PRO A 93 9.51 0.26 1.32
C PRO A 93 9.76 -0.87 2.31
N ARG A 94 10.66 -1.78 1.95
CA ARG A 94 11.17 -2.79 2.89
C ARG A 94 11.89 -2.08 4.04
N ASP A 95 11.46 -2.36 5.26
CA ASP A 95 11.96 -1.72 6.46
C ASP A 95 11.98 -2.73 7.61
N ASP A 96 13.17 -2.99 8.16
CA ASP A 96 13.34 -3.95 9.25
C ASP A 96 12.66 -3.47 10.55
N LYS A 97 12.37 -2.16 10.67
CA LYS A 97 11.58 -1.63 11.78
C LYS A 97 10.16 -2.18 11.82
N VAL A 98 9.62 -2.66 10.70
CA VAL A 98 8.32 -3.34 10.68
C VAL A 98 8.38 -4.61 11.52
N ILE A 99 9.43 -5.43 11.37
CA ILE A 99 9.62 -6.65 12.18
C ILE A 99 9.77 -6.28 13.65
N VAL A 100 10.58 -5.25 13.95
CA VAL A 100 10.77 -4.77 15.33
C VAL A 100 9.45 -4.30 15.94
N SER A 101 8.62 -3.58 15.18
CA SER A 101 7.33 -3.09 15.65
C SER A 101 6.37 -4.23 15.98
N GLN A 102 6.30 -5.23 15.12
CA GLN A 102 5.50 -6.44 15.34
C GLN A 102 5.93 -7.19 16.61
N ASN A 103 7.24 -7.41 16.79
CA ASN A 103 7.78 -8.09 17.98
C ASN A 103 7.53 -7.30 19.28
N LYS A 104 7.41 -5.97 19.19
CA LYS A 104 7.10 -5.10 20.33
C LYS A 104 5.59 -4.90 20.56
N GLY A 105 4.75 -5.40 19.67
CA GLY A 105 3.31 -5.17 19.73
C GLY A 105 2.90 -3.71 19.57
N VAL A 106 3.72 -2.89 18.89
CA VAL A 106 3.42 -1.46 18.65
C VAL A 106 3.32 -1.19 17.15
N PRO A 107 2.40 -0.33 16.70
CA PRO A 107 2.28 0.01 15.29
C PRO A 107 3.55 0.68 14.76
N VAL A 108 4.01 0.28 13.56
CA VAL A 108 5.21 0.87 12.94
C VAL A 108 5.08 2.37 12.69
N ILE A 109 3.88 2.88 12.56
CA ILE A 109 3.62 4.31 12.36
C ILE A 109 4.03 5.17 13.56
N SER A 110 4.06 4.60 14.78
CA SER A 110 4.57 5.27 15.98
C SER A 110 6.10 5.24 16.09
N MET A 111 6.76 4.47 15.23
CA MET A 111 8.20 4.39 15.14
C MET A 111 8.67 5.27 13.98
N HIS A 112 9.62 6.16 14.15
CA HIS A 112 10.18 7.00 13.07
C HIS A 112 10.90 6.11 12.03
N ALA A 113 10.13 5.49 11.15
CA ALA A 113 10.56 4.51 10.15
C ALA A 113 10.24 5.03 8.74
N LYS A 114 11.01 4.60 7.75
CA LYS A 114 10.73 4.93 6.33
C LYS A 114 9.34 4.44 5.92
N SER A 115 8.99 3.23 6.35
CA SER A 115 7.66 2.64 6.13
C SER A 115 6.53 3.41 6.80
N SER A 116 6.75 4.07 7.94
CA SER A 116 5.73 4.84 8.65
C SER A 116 5.12 5.93 7.78
N ARG A 117 5.96 6.71 7.08
CA ARG A 117 5.49 7.75 6.14
C ARG A 117 4.72 7.16 4.97
N ALA A 118 5.19 6.04 4.44
CA ALA A 118 4.52 5.35 3.34
C ALA A 118 3.12 4.87 3.74
N PHE A 119 2.95 4.25 4.91
CA PHE A 119 1.65 3.85 5.44
C PHE A 119 0.71 5.05 5.65
N MET A 120 1.23 6.15 6.20
CA MET A 120 0.44 7.37 6.37
C MET A 120 -0.03 7.97 5.04
N ASN A 121 0.81 7.93 4.00
CA ASN A 121 0.43 8.41 2.67
C ASN A 121 -0.65 7.52 2.05
N VAL A 122 -0.52 6.20 2.15
CA VAL A 122 -1.54 5.26 1.69
C VAL A 122 -2.87 5.52 2.40
N ALA A 123 -2.87 5.69 3.73
CA ALA A 123 -4.07 6.01 4.49
C ALA A 123 -4.74 7.31 4.01
N ARG A 124 -3.96 8.34 3.69
CA ARG A 124 -4.49 9.59 3.13
C ARG A 124 -5.14 9.39 1.76
N ILE A 125 -4.50 8.60 0.88
CA ILE A 125 -5.03 8.32 -0.46
C ILE A 125 -6.32 7.50 -0.36
N VAL A 126 -6.37 6.53 0.53
CA VAL A 126 -7.58 5.73 0.77
C VAL A 126 -8.72 6.62 1.27
N ASN A 127 -8.44 7.56 2.17
CA ASN A 127 -9.45 8.50 2.69
C ASN A 127 -9.78 9.64 1.73
N SER A 128 -8.90 9.96 0.77
CA SER A 128 -9.09 11.06 -0.18
C SER A 128 -8.59 10.64 -1.57
N PRO A 129 -9.40 9.91 -2.34
CA PRO A 129 -8.98 9.32 -3.62
C PRO A 129 -8.57 10.35 -4.71
N ARG A 130 -8.67 11.64 -4.42
CA ARG A 130 -8.21 12.74 -5.30
C ARG A 130 -6.73 13.08 -5.14
N ILE A 131 -6.04 12.50 -4.16
CA ILE A 131 -4.61 12.72 -3.95
C ILE A 131 -3.83 11.78 -4.86
N MET A 132 -2.97 12.34 -5.71
CA MET A 132 -2.09 11.56 -6.61
C MET A 132 -1.09 10.72 -5.78
N PRO A 133 -0.75 9.50 -6.23
CA PRO A 133 0.29 8.70 -5.59
C PRO A 133 1.63 9.44 -5.55
N VAL A 134 2.35 9.34 -4.44
CA VAL A 134 3.69 9.89 -4.30
C VAL A 134 4.69 8.94 -4.95
N ASP A 135 5.50 9.45 -5.88
CA ASP A 135 6.58 8.68 -6.50
C ASP A 135 7.79 8.58 -5.56
N PHE A 136 8.00 7.39 -4.99
CA PHE A 136 9.13 7.09 -4.10
C PHE A 136 10.42 6.69 -4.83
N ASN A 137 10.40 6.61 -6.17
CA ASN A 137 11.59 6.25 -6.95
C ASN A 137 12.60 7.39 -7.04
N ASN A 138 12.20 8.61 -6.67
CA ASN A 138 13.07 9.76 -6.65
C ASN A 138 13.65 9.94 -5.25
N ASP A 139 14.84 9.41 -4.99
CA ASP A 139 15.56 9.50 -3.70
C ASP A 139 15.72 10.95 -3.18
N ASN A 140 15.59 11.95 -4.07
CA ASN A 140 15.63 13.37 -3.71
C ASN A 140 14.30 13.94 -3.24
N SER A 141 13.17 13.24 -3.43
CA SER A 141 11.85 13.73 -2.99
C SER A 141 11.58 13.45 -1.51
N CYS A 142 12.34 12.53 -0.89
CA CYS A 142 12.17 12.17 0.51
C CYS A 142 12.61 13.29 1.47
N GLU A 143 13.54 14.16 1.05
CA GLU A 143 14.03 15.27 1.89
C GLU A 143 13.23 16.58 1.73
N LYS A 144 12.45 16.73 0.65
CA LYS A 144 11.72 17.98 0.37
C LYS A 144 10.25 18.01 0.76
N GLN A 145 9.66 16.89 1.20
CA GLN A 145 8.25 16.83 1.64
C GLN A 145 8.07 16.88 3.16
N GLU A 146 8.88 17.68 3.85
CA GLU A 146 8.81 17.85 5.31
C GLU A 146 7.62 18.71 5.84
N ARG A 147 6.72 19.18 5.00
CA ARG A 147 5.66 20.10 5.45
C ARG A 147 4.29 19.71 4.93
N ILE A 148 3.66 18.71 5.51
CA ILE A 148 2.21 18.63 5.51
C ILE A 148 1.76 18.24 6.92
N CYS A 149 1.25 19.21 7.63
CA CYS A 149 0.78 19.12 9.01
C CYS A 149 -0.59 18.45 9.08
N PHE A 150 -0.79 17.58 10.05
CA PHE A 150 -2.10 17.14 10.49
C PHE A 150 -2.75 18.29 11.28
N ASN A 151 -3.96 18.71 10.92
CA ASN A 151 -4.76 19.71 11.61
C ASN A 151 -4.10 21.08 11.85
N GLY A 152 -3.31 21.58 10.88
CA GLY A 152 -2.81 22.96 10.95
C GLY A 152 -1.80 23.24 12.06
N LYS A 153 -1.23 22.21 12.70
CA LYS A 153 -0.15 22.37 13.68
C LYS A 153 1.16 21.87 13.09
N GLU A 154 2.17 22.71 13.10
CA GLU A 154 3.52 22.38 12.71
C GLU A 154 4.09 21.33 13.67
N CYS A 155 4.47 20.14 13.15
CA CYS A 155 5.33 19.24 13.88
C CYS A 155 6.77 19.78 13.80
N GLY A 156 7.18 20.53 14.80
CA GLY A 156 8.56 20.89 15.01
C GLY A 156 9.35 19.63 15.38
N TYR A 157 10.40 19.34 14.64
CA TYR A 157 11.47 18.47 15.08
C TYR A 157 12.59 19.37 15.56
N GLU A 158 12.80 19.43 16.87
CA GLU A 158 14.06 19.84 17.44
C GLU A 158 15.08 18.71 17.24
N ALA A 159 16.32 19.13 16.95
CA ALA A 159 17.47 18.32 16.54
C ALA A 159 17.89 17.23 17.55
#